data_22b5da2735c753eb9e7d913113503e9a
#
_entry.id   22b5da2735c753eb9e7d913113503e9a
#
_cell.length_a   1.000
_cell.length_b   1.000
_cell.length_c   1.000
_cell.angle_alpha   90.00
_cell.angle_beta   90.00
_cell.angle_gamma   90.00
#
_symmetry.space_group_name_H-M   'P 1'
#
loop_
_entity.id
_entity.type
_entity.pdbx_description
1 polymer ?
#
loop_
_entity_poly.entity_id
_entity_poly.type
_entity_poly.pdbx_seq_one_letter_code
_entity_poly.pdbx_strand_id
1 'polypeptide(L)'
;MQKRKLIIGVVSLLLCLLLVFSACSVDKNKGDEEKSTNSQGEVIDVGGENAESEPATTKPEVKKPSTEKLVALTYDDGPNPSTTNRILTALEKNNSVATFFVVGNRIDSGTDTIKRAIGMGCEIANHTYSHKYLNKISDSERNYQIDTVNDQIKNQFGVDVKLLRAPGGNYQGAEDKIDMPLIQWSIDTNDWRHKDVSGKTRSEAQRQKEMDDIIDHVMNNVKEGDIILMHDIYDFTADMSEILIPKLVAAGYKLVTVSEMYEAYCQELNAGEVYYNCVIAPASEMLEPIPAGEYAVTTKNGGGLNLRSEASKSGSILIEIPNQTVLNVTESVEGWAKVTYNGHTGWVSTAYLKQHSVG
;
A
#
# COMPACT_ATOMS: atom_id res chain seq x y z
N MET A 1 -53.77 -26.35 -32.30
CA MET A 1 -53.57 -27.10 -33.59
C MET A 1 -52.17 -26.81 -34.06
N GLN A 2 -51.40 -27.90 -34.16
CA GLN A 2 -50.25 -28.21 -35.01
C GLN A 2 -49.02 -27.27 -34.87
N LYS A 3 -47.93 -27.70 -34.19
CA LYS A 3 -46.86 -28.70 -34.55
C LYS A 3 -46.26 -28.41 -35.96
N ARG A 4 -44.96 -28.04 -36.00
CA ARG A 4 -43.96 -28.82 -36.72
C ARG A 4 -42.53 -28.39 -36.38
N LYS A 5 -41.77 -29.39 -35.99
CA LYS A 5 -40.33 -29.54 -35.86
C LYS A 5 -39.63 -29.58 -37.23
N LEU A 6 -38.34 -29.24 -37.27
CA LEU A 6 -37.28 -29.96 -38.02
C LEU A 6 -35.94 -29.24 -37.74
N ILE A 7 -34.97 -29.72 -37.04
CA ILE A 7 -34.00 -30.87 -37.12
C ILE A 7 -33.01 -30.68 -38.29
N ILE A 8 -31.74 -30.72 -37.89
CA ILE A 8 -30.49 -31.25 -38.45
C ILE A 8 -29.64 -30.33 -39.36
N GLY A 9 -28.34 -30.31 -38.97
CA GLY A 9 -27.23 -30.04 -39.86
C GLY A 9 -25.89 -29.88 -39.13
N VAL A 10 -25.34 -30.99 -38.61
CA VAL A 10 -23.95 -31.12 -38.18
C VAL A 10 -23.08 -31.27 -39.43
N VAL A 11 -22.04 -30.47 -39.58
CA VAL A 11 -20.84 -30.90 -40.35
C VAL A 11 -19.60 -30.36 -39.65
N SER A 12 -18.87 -31.31 -39.13
CA SER A 12 -17.50 -31.27 -38.68
C SER A 12 -16.57 -31.03 -39.88
N LEU A 13 -15.59 -30.17 -39.76
CA LEU A 13 -14.37 -30.31 -40.52
C LEU A 13 -13.16 -29.95 -39.68
N LEU A 14 -12.46 -31.00 -39.26
CA LEU A 14 -11.09 -31.00 -38.78
C LEU A 14 -10.16 -30.58 -39.93
N LEU A 15 -9.24 -29.69 -39.69
CA LEU A 15 -7.97 -29.75 -40.43
C LEU A 15 -6.82 -29.33 -39.51
N CYS A 16 -5.99 -30.32 -39.21
CA CYS A 16 -4.66 -30.21 -38.62
C CYS A 16 -3.69 -29.50 -39.59
N LEU A 17 -2.80 -28.70 -39.04
CA LEU A 17 -1.42 -28.59 -39.52
C LEU A 17 -0.55 -28.13 -38.35
N LEU A 18 0.17 -28.92 -37.92
CA LEU A 18 1.49 -29.42 -37.54
C LEU A 18 2.66 -28.46 -37.82
N LEU A 19 3.52 -28.38 -36.80
CA LEU A 19 4.98 -28.18 -36.77
C LEU A 19 5.48 -26.76 -36.99
N VAL A 20 6.39 -26.26 -36.09
CA VAL A 20 7.78 -26.74 -35.92
C VAL A 20 8.28 -26.46 -34.51
N PHE A 21 8.68 -27.51 -33.82
CA PHE A 21 9.64 -27.46 -32.71
C PHE A 21 11.04 -27.16 -33.29
N SER A 22 11.77 -26.23 -32.71
CA SER A 22 13.23 -26.21 -32.82
C SER A 22 13.80 -26.18 -31.41
N ALA A 23 14.17 -27.36 -30.95
CA ALA A 23 15.07 -27.55 -29.83
C ALA A 23 16.49 -27.19 -30.32
N CYS A 24 17.21 -26.41 -29.53
CA CYS A 24 18.66 -26.36 -29.63
C CYS A 24 19.25 -26.88 -28.34
N SER A 25 19.86 -28.05 -28.52
CA SER A 25 20.59 -28.81 -27.52
C SER A 25 21.91 -28.13 -27.14
N VAL A 26 22.25 -28.36 -25.88
CA VAL A 26 23.55 -28.17 -25.27
C VAL A 26 24.61 -28.97 -26.03
N ASP A 27 25.73 -28.32 -26.40
CA ASP A 27 26.94 -29.02 -26.73
C ASP A 27 28.10 -28.52 -25.85
N LYS A 28 28.64 -29.48 -25.09
CA LYS A 28 29.91 -29.35 -24.39
C LYS A 28 31.01 -29.61 -25.39
N ASN A 29 31.96 -28.71 -25.57
CA ASN A 29 33.26 -29.11 -26.02
C ASN A 29 34.41 -28.38 -25.33
N LYS A 30 35.37 -29.19 -25.01
CA LYS A 30 36.68 -28.98 -24.42
C LYS A 30 37.58 -28.05 -25.21
N GLY A 31 38.38 -27.29 -24.49
CA GLY A 31 39.80 -27.14 -24.53
C GLY A 31 40.45 -26.82 -25.89
N ASP A 32 41.19 -25.74 -25.85
CA ASP A 32 42.57 -25.82 -26.34
C ASP A 32 43.36 -24.60 -25.79
N GLU A 33 44.46 -24.95 -25.13
CA GLU A 33 45.48 -24.01 -24.67
C GLU A 33 46.28 -23.48 -25.88
N GLU A 34 46.31 -22.18 -26.07
CA GLU A 34 47.39 -21.57 -26.81
C GLU A 34 48.35 -20.85 -25.87
N LYS A 35 49.50 -21.48 -25.66
CA LYS A 35 50.72 -20.88 -25.12
C LYS A 35 51.28 -19.88 -26.10
N SER A 36 51.30 -18.61 -25.74
CA SER A 36 52.22 -17.64 -26.30
C SER A 36 53.34 -17.38 -25.31
N THR A 37 54.52 -17.93 -25.66
CA THR A 37 55.79 -17.67 -24.97
C THR A 37 56.32 -16.33 -25.47
N ASN A 38 56.63 -15.40 -24.53
CA ASN A 38 57.60 -14.36 -24.83
C ASN A 38 58.72 -14.41 -23.79
N SER A 39 59.91 -14.51 -24.32
CA SER A 39 61.17 -14.66 -23.64
C SER A 39 61.57 -13.38 -22.92
N GLN A 40 61.78 -13.43 -21.63
CA GLN A 40 62.96 -12.95 -20.94
C GLN A 40 62.78 -13.17 -19.42
N GLY A 41 63.70 -13.90 -18.83
CA GLY A 41 63.64 -14.21 -17.43
C GLY A 41 64.04 -13.05 -16.53
N GLU A 42 63.29 -12.88 -15.48
CA GLU A 42 63.77 -12.37 -14.19
C GLU A 42 62.81 -12.84 -13.11
N VAL A 43 63.33 -13.60 -12.15
CA VAL A 43 62.59 -14.03 -10.96
C VAL A 43 62.65 -12.86 -9.98
N ILE A 44 61.49 -12.23 -9.70
CA ILE A 44 61.34 -11.35 -8.54
C ILE A 44 60.36 -12.01 -7.60
N ASP A 45 60.86 -12.49 -6.51
CA ASP A 45 60.13 -12.91 -5.33
C ASP A 45 59.57 -11.64 -4.67
N VAL A 46 58.24 -11.47 -4.66
CA VAL A 46 57.55 -10.45 -3.88
C VAL A 46 56.52 -11.16 -3.05
N GLY A 47 56.87 -11.41 -1.78
CA GLY A 47 55.91 -11.76 -0.76
C GLY A 47 54.81 -10.72 -0.69
N GLY A 48 53.63 -11.04 -1.21
CA GLY A 48 52.43 -10.26 -1.06
C GLY A 48 51.56 -10.83 0.02
N GLU A 49 51.50 -10.13 1.16
CA GLU A 49 50.51 -10.35 2.18
C GLU A 49 49.09 -10.25 1.56
N ASN A 50 48.35 -11.33 1.67
CA ASN A 50 46.94 -11.33 1.40
C ASN A 50 46.23 -10.45 2.47
N ALA A 51 46.03 -9.19 2.18
CA ALA A 51 45.09 -8.39 2.90
C ALA A 51 43.68 -8.84 2.44
N GLU A 52 43.05 -9.69 3.22
CA GLU A 52 41.64 -9.99 3.17
C GLU A 52 40.89 -8.66 3.36
N SER A 53 40.39 -8.09 2.27
CA SER A 53 39.51 -6.93 2.35
C SER A 53 38.20 -7.37 2.98
N GLU A 54 37.98 -7.02 4.24
CA GLU A 54 36.64 -7.11 4.86
C GLU A 54 35.62 -6.41 3.94
N PRO A 55 34.43 -7.03 3.71
CA PRO A 55 33.38 -6.37 2.96
C PRO A 55 32.98 -5.11 3.72
N ALA A 56 33.08 -3.96 3.06
CA ALA A 56 32.63 -2.70 3.59
C ALA A 56 31.17 -2.84 4.03
N THR A 57 30.94 -2.84 5.34
CA THR A 57 29.60 -2.78 5.92
C THR A 57 29.03 -1.43 5.55
N THR A 58 28.21 -1.39 4.49
CA THR A 58 27.41 -0.21 4.16
C THR A 58 26.48 0.05 5.35
N LYS A 59 26.65 1.20 5.98
CA LYS A 59 25.77 1.68 7.05
C LYS A 59 24.33 1.67 6.50
N PRO A 60 23.34 1.10 7.22
CA PRO A 60 21.96 1.09 6.75
C PRO A 60 21.48 2.51 6.50
N GLU A 61 20.99 2.79 5.31
CA GLU A 61 20.40 4.07 4.99
C GLU A 61 19.02 4.15 5.64
N VAL A 62 18.86 5.05 6.61
CA VAL A 62 17.55 5.29 7.24
C VAL A 62 16.70 6.08 6.26
N LYS A 63 15.58 5.49 5.80
CA LYS A 63 14.58 6.21 5.00
C LYS A 63 14.05 7.38 5.81
N LYS A 64 14.24 8.60 5.31
CA LYS A 64 13.65 9.81 5.89
C LYS A 64 12.24 10.00 5.37
N PRO A 65 11.30 10.48 6.21
CA PRO A 65 9.97 10.84 5.75
C PRO A 65 10.02 11.86 4.61
N SER A 66 9.13 11.71 3.65
CA SER A 66 8.97 12.68 2.57
C SER A 66 8.62 14.06 3.12
N THR A 67 9.14 15.10 2.49
CA THR A 67 8.77 16.50 2.75
C THR A 67 7.70 17.01 1.78
N GLU A 68 7.23 16.16 0.86
CA GLU A 68 6.14 16.50 -0.05
C GLU A 68 4.81 16.53 0.70
N LYS A 69 3.92 17.43 0.32
CA LYS A 69 2.55 17.49 0.86
C LYS A 69 1.68 16.40 0.21
N LEU A 70 1.67 15.20 0.79
CA LEU A 70 0.92 14.07 0.26
C LEU A 70 -0.51 14.06 0.79
N VAL A 71 -1.46 13.71 -0.07
CA VAL A 71 -2.89 13.51 0.26
C VAL A 71 -3.39 12.28 -0.48
N ALA A 72 -4.20 11.46 0.18
CA ALA A 72 -4.85 10.32 -0.45
C ALA A 72 -6.31 10.62 -0.77
N LEU A 73 -6.65 10.66 -2.08
CA LEU A 73 -8.04 10.59 -2.51
C LEU A 73 -8.50 9.14 -2.46
N THR A 74 -9.65 8.91 -1.85
CA THR A 74 -10.21 7.55 -1.73
C THR A 74 -11.65 7.53 -2.21
N TYR A 75 -11.99 6.45 -2.94
CA TYR A 75 -13.30 6.26 -3.53
C TYR A 75 -13.89 4.93 -3.11
N ASP A 76 -15.11 4.97 -2.57
CA ASP A 76 -15.85 3.81 -2.09
C ASP A 76 -16.93 3.37 -3.08
N ASP A 77 -17.45 2.17 -2.89
CA ASP A 77 -18.61 1.57 -3.56
C ASP A 77 -18.39 1.08 -4.99
N GLY A 78 -17.35 1.49 -5.67
CA GLY A 78 -17.08 1.12 -7.06
C GLY A 78 -16.72 -0.35 -7.28
N PRO A 79 -16.35 -0.70 -8.51
CA PRO A 79 -16.30 0.18 -9.67
C PRO A 79 -17.68 0.44 -10.30
N ASN A 80 -17.84 1.64 -10.85
CA ASN A 80 -18.86 1.94 -11.84
C ASN A 80 -18.16 2.38 -13.15
N PRO A 81 -18.20 1.58 -14.23
CA PRO A 81 -17.41 1.86 -15.43
C PRO A 81 -17.61 3.24 -16.03
N SER A 82 -18.81 3.86 -15.91
CA SER A 82 -19.05 5.18 -16.47
C SER A 82 -18.40 6.30 -15.65
N THR A 83 -18.57 6.29 -14.34
CA THR A 83 -18.12 7.35 -13.44
C THR A 83 -16.65 7.14 -13.01
N THR A 84 -16.27 5.90 -12.63
CA THR A 84 -14.90 5.57 -12.25
C THR A 84 -13.90 5.89 -13.38
N ASN A 85 -14.23 5.59 -14.66
CA ASN A 85 -13.34 5.92 -15.78
C ASN A 85 -13.16 7.43 -16.01
N ARG A 86 -14.15 8.26 -15.67
CA ARG A 86 -14.03 9.73 -15.72
C ARG A 86 -13.04 10.21 -14.65
N ILE A 87 -13.17 9.68 -13.43
CA ILE A 87 -12.24 9.95 -12.32
C ILE A 87 -10.82 9.53 -12.68
N LEU A 88 -10.63 8.32 -13.21
CA LEU A 88 -9.32 7.85 -13.68
C LEU A 88 -8.74 8.78 -14.76
N THR A 89 -9.57 9.30 -15.67
CA THR A 89 -9.12 10.26 -16.68
C THR A 89 -8.68 11.60 -16.06
N ALA A 90 -9.37 12.06 -15.02
CA ALA A 90 -8.96 13.26 -14.29
C ALA A 90 -7.64 13.05 -13.52
N LEU A 91 -7.47 11.91 -12.89
CA LEU A 91 -6.21 11.52 -12.21
C LEU A 91 -5.05 11.45 -13.21
N GLU A 92 -5.23 10.75 -14.33
CA GLU A 92 -4.22 10.60 -15.40
C GLU A 92 -3.74 11.94 -15.95
N LYS A 93 -4.66 12.88 -16.24
CA LYS A 93 -4.34 14.23 -16.72
C LYS A 93 -3.52 15.05 -15.72
N ASN A 94 -3.56 14.70 -14.45
CA ASN A 94 -2.86 15.41 -13.38
C ASN A 94 -1.69 14.61 -12.79
N ASN A 95 -1.23 13.53 -13.46
CA ASN A 95 -0.17 12.64 -12.99
C ASN A 95 -0.40 12.20 -11.52
N SER A 96 -1.62 11.82 -11.21
CA SER A 96 -2.10 11.51 -9.87
C SER A 96 -2.68 10.12 -9.81
N VAL A 97 -2.68 9.54 -8.62
CA VAL A 97 -3.31 8.24 -8.34
C VAL A 97 -4.26 8.36 -7.14
N ALA A 98 -5.03 7.32 -6.89
CA ALA A 98 -5.98 7.25 -5.79
C ALA A 98 -6.13 5.81 -5.28
N THR A 99 -6.78 5.62 -4.14
CA THR A 99 -7.16 4.30 -3.63
C THR A 99 -8.67 4.08 -3.83
N PHE A 100 -9.04 2.96 -4.47
CA PHE A 100 -10.42 2.56 -4.73
C PHE A 100 -10.80 1.39 -3.84
N PHE A 101 -11.72 1.60 -2.90
CA PHE A 101 -12.31 0.57 -2.05
C PHE A 101 -13.48 -0.09 -2.78
N VAL A 102 -13.23 -1.20 -3.44
CA VAL A 102 -14.18 -1.83 -4.34
C VAL A 102 -15.13 -2.79 -3.63
N VAL A 103 -16.38 -2.82 -4.06
CA VAL A 103 -17.40 -3.77 -3.60
C VAL A 103 -17.35 -5.03 -4.47
N GLY A 104 -17.17 -6.20 -3.85
CA GLY A 104 -16.85 -7.45 -4.54
C GLY A 104 -17.85 -7.83 -5.64
N ASN A 105 -19.16 -7.68 -5.39
CA ASN A 105 -20.19 -8.02 -6.38
C ASN A 105 -20.25 -7.08 -7.59
N ARG A 106 -19.39 -6.05 -7.67
CA ARG A 106 -19.23 -5.13 -8.80
C ARG A 106 -17.97 -5.39 -9.62
N ILE A 107 -17.04 -6.20 -9.11
CA ILE A 107 -15.74 -6.45 -9.74
C ILE A 107 -15.90 -6.98 -11.16
N ASP A 108 -16.75 -8.00 -11.36
CA ASP A 108 -16.92 -8.64 -12.67
C ASP A 108 -17.44 -7.69 -13.73
N SER A 109 -18.37 -6.79 -13.37
CA SER A 109 -18.90 -5.77 -14.27
C SER A 109 -17.96 -4.62 -14.55
N GLY A 110 -16.93 -4.44 -13.70
CA GLY A 110 -15.95 -3.36 -13.79
C GLY A 110 -14.51 -3.83 -14.07
N THR A 111 -14.33 -5.08 -14.55
CA THR A 111 -13.00 -5.68 -14.75
C THR A 111 -12.04 -4.80 -15.54
N ASP A 112 -12.46 -4.22 -16.66
CA ASP A 112 -11.58 -3.37 -17.49
C ASP A 112 -11.25 -2.03 -16.80
N THR A 113 -12.18 -1.51 -16.00
CA THR A 113 -11.97 -0.30 -15.20
C THR A 113 -10.93 -0.55 -14.09
N ILE A 114 -11.03 -1.69 -13.40
CA ILE A 114 -10.04 -2.10 -12.39
C ILE A 114 -8.67 -2.31 -13.04
N LYS A 115 -8.57 -3.00 -14.18
CA LYS A 115 -7.31 -3.16 -14.91
C LYS A 115 -6.68 -1.82 -15.28
N ARG A 116 -7.49 -0.85 -15.74
CA ARG A 116 -7.03 0.50 -16.04
C ARG A 116 -6.50 1.19 -14.78
N ALA A 117 -7.24 1.14 -13.67
CA ALA A 117 -6.82 1.74 -12.40
C ALA A 117 -5.46 1.18 -11.93
N ILE A 118 -5.30 -0.16 -11.94
CA ILE A 118 -4.05 -0.83 -11.60
C ILE A 118 -2.92 -0.41 -12.56
N GLY A 119 -3.18 -0.38 -13.87
CA GLY A 119 -2.21 0.04 -14.88
C GLY A 119 -1.73 1.49 -14.74
N MET A 120 -2.53 2.34 -14.10
CA MET A 120 -2.18 3.72 -13.77
C MET A 120 -1.42 3.85 -12.43
N GLY A 121 -1.26 2.77 -11.66
CA GLY A 121 -0.68 2.81 -10.32
C GLY A 121 -1.67 3.14 -9.19
N CYS A 122 -2.97 3.16 -9.46
CA CYS A 122 -3.96 3.30 -8.40
C CYS A 122 -4.02 2.03 -7.54
N GLU A 123 -4.31 2.19 -6.26
CA GLU A 123 -4.47 1.10 -5.30
C GLU A 123 -5.92 0.59 -5.30
N ILE A 124 -6.07 -0.75 -5.35
CA ILE A 124 -7.35 -1.41 -5.19
C ILE A 124 -7.43 -2.00 -3.79
N ALA A 125 -8.45 -1.61 -3.07
CA ALA A 125 -8.68 -1.97 -1.67
C ALA A 125 -10.07 -2.59 -1.48
N ASN A 126 -10.30 -3.20 -0.33
CA ASN A 126 -11.50 -3.98 -0.04
C ASN A 126 -12.62 -3.12 0.57
N HIS A 127 -13.84 -3.20 0.04
CA HIS A 127 -15.04 -2.59 0.61
C HIS A 127 -16.16 -3.61 0.88
N THR A 128 -15.76 -4.84 1.22
CA THR A 128 -16.61 -6.02 1.43
C THR A 128 -17.28 -6.52 0.13
N TYR A 129 -17.74 -7.79 0.16
CA TYR A 129 -18.33 -8.39 -1.04
C TYR A 129 -19.67 -7.77 -1.44
N SER A 130 -20.56 -7.48 -0.48
CA SER A 130 -21.90 -6.98 -0.74
C SER A 130 -22.27 -5.76 0.11
N HIS A 131 -21.28 -4.96 0.49
CA HIS A 131 -21.46 -3.71 1.25
C HIS A 131 -22.14 -3.91 2.61
N LYS A 132 -21.85 -5.01 3.33
CA LYS A 132 -22.39 -5.27 4.67
C LYS A 132 -21.58 -4.57 5.76
N TYR A 133 -22.25 -4.06 6.78
CA TYR A 133 -21.62 -3.45 7.94
C TYR A 133 -20.96 -4.52 8.81
N LEU A 134 -19.64 -4.43 8.97
CA LEU A 134 -18.82 -5.48 9.58
C LEU A 134 -19.15 -5.74 11.05
N ASN A 135 -19.63 -4.74 11.76
CA ASN A 135 -20.04 -4.85 13.16
C ASN A 135 -21.49 -5.37 13.36
N LYS A 136 -22.21 -5.70 12.28
CA LYS A 136 -23.60 -6.18 12.33
C LYS A 136 -23.77 -7.62 11.85
N ILE A 137 -22.68 -8.30 11.56
CA ILE A 137 -22.66 -9.66 11.00
C ILE A 137 -21.79 -10.59 11.85
N SER A 138 -21.99 -11.90 11.69
CA SER A 138 -21.19 -12.92 12.39
C SER A 138 -19.74 -12.93 11.89
N ASP A 139 -18.84 -13.52 12.66
CA ASP A 139 -17.43 -13.65 12.28
C ASP A 139 -17.26 -14.44 10.97
N SER A 140 -18.02 -15.53 10.77
CA SER A 140 -17.98 -16.30 9.53
C SER A 140 -18.47 -15.51 8.31
N GLU A 141 -19.51 -14.69 8.48
CA GLU A 141 -19.99 -13.82 7.40
C GLU A 141 -18.98 -12.69 7.13
N ARG A 142 -18.35 -12.16 8.17
CA ARG A 142 -17.31 -11.12 8.02
C ARG A 142 -16.12 -11.64 7.21
N ASN A 143 -15.61 -12.82 7.55
CA ASN A 143 -14.54 -13.45 6.80
C ASN A 143 -14.96 -13.65 5.33
N TYR A 144 -16.16 -14.20 5.07
CA TYR A 144 -16.67 -14.33 3.71
C TYR A 144 -16.72 -12.99 2.96
N GLN A 145 -17.19 -11.93 3.60
CA GLN A 145 -17.30 -10.60 3.00
C GLN A 145 -15.92 -9.99 2.65
N ILE A 146 -14.89 -10.32 3.42
CA ILE A 146 -13.52 -9.81 3.23
C ILE A 146 -12.75 -10.74 2.27
N ASP A 147 -12.67 -12.02 2.58
CA ASP A 147 -11.82 -12.97 1.87
C ASP A 147 -12.26 -13.12 0.41
N THR A 148 -13.58 -13.13 0.15
CA THR A 148 -14.09 -13.23 -1.23
C THR A 148 -13.58 -12.10 -2.12
N VAL A 149 -13.51 -10.86 -1.62
CA VAL A 149 -12.98 -9.72 -2.40
C VAL A 149 -11.49 -9.85 -2.62
N ASN A 150 -10.74 -10.20 -1.58
CA ASN A 150 -9.29 -10.38 -1.66
C ASN A 150 -8.94 -11.47 -2.69
N ASP A 151 -9.64 -12.60 -2.64
CA ASP A 151 -9.45 -13.72 -3.57
C ASP A 151 -9.83 -13.33 -5.01
N GLN A 152 -10.96 -12.62 -5.21
CA GLN A 152 -11.36 -12.15 -6.54
C GLN A 152 -10.29 -11.23 -7.15
N ILE A 153 -9.82 -10.23 -6.41
CA ILE A 153 -8.80 -9.30 -6.88
C ILE A 153 -7.48 -10.04 -7.16
N LYS A 154 -7.06 -10.93 -6.27
CA LYS A 154 -5.84 -11.73 -6.47
C LYS A 154 -5.93 -12.62 -7.70
N ASN A 155 -7.03 -13.35 -7.85
CA ASN A 155 -7.22 -14.31 -8.94
C ASN A 155 -7.40 -13.63 -10.31
N GLN A 156 -8.11 -12.50 -10.38
CA GLN A 156 -8.40 -11.82 -11.64
C GLN A 156 -7.29 -10.87 -12.10
N PHE A 157 -6.57 -10.25 -11.16
CA PHE A 157 -5.63 -9.17 -11.46
C PHE A 157 -4.20 -9.41 -10.93
N GLY A 158 -3.96 -10.45 -10.12
CA GLY A 158 -2.65 -10.75 -9.54
C GLY A 158 -2.21 -9.81 -8.42
N VAL A 159 -3.12 -8.96 -7.93
CA VAL A 159 -2.85 -7.94 -6.90
C VAL A 159 -3.21 -8.46 -5.52
N ASP A 160 -2.33 -8.24 -4.54
CA ASP A 160 -2.63 -8.50 -3.14
C ASP A 160 -3.30 -7.26 -2.51
N VAL A 161 -4.53 -7.45 -2.01
CA VAL A 161 -5.28 -6.40 -1.34
C VAL A 161 -4.72 -6.19 0.07
N LYS A 162 -4.32 -4.96 0.38
CA LYS A 162 -3.65 -4.63 1.65
C LYS A 162 -4.55 -3.89 2.63
N LEU A 163 -5.58 -3.22 2.16
CA LEU A 163 -6.39 -2.30 2.93
C LEU A 163 -7.87 -2.68 2.90
N LEU A 164 -8.56 -2.42 4.02
CA LEU A 164 -9.99 -2.60 4.15
C LEU A 164 -10.64 -1.31 4.63
N ARG A 165 -11.76 -0.92 4.02
CA ARG A 165 -12.67 0.06 4.60
C ARG A 165 -14.01 -0.59 4.88
N ALA A 166 -14.47 -0.49 6.12
CA ALA A 166 -15.77 -1.00 6.51
C ALA A 166 -16.89 -0.12 5.93
N PRO A 167 -17.91 -0.70 5.27
CA PRO A 167 -19.05 0.06 4.76
C PRO A 167 -19.66 0.98 5.79
N GLY A 168 -19.82 2.28 5.40
CA GLY A 168 -20.32 3.33 6.27
C GLY A 168 -19.49 3.58 7.54
N GLY A 169 -18.22 3.15 7.58
CA GLY A 169 -17.34 3.25 8.74
C GLY A 169 -17.75 2.34 9.91
N ASN A 170 -18.56 1.31 9.66
CA ASN A 170 -19.15 0.45 10.72
C ASN A 170 -18.28 -0.77 11.01
N TYR A 171 -17.21 -0.56 11.77
CA TYR A 171 -16.25 -1.60 12.21
C TYR A 171 -16.28 -1.85 13.73
N GLN A 172 -16.73 -0.88 14.53
CA GLN A 172 -16.56 -0.83 16.00
C GLN A 172 -16.92 -2.14 16.70
N GLY A 173 -15.96 -2.68 17.43
CA GLY A 173 -16.06 -3.97 18.13
C GLY A 173 -15.81 -5.19 17.24
N ALA A 174 -15.26 -4.99 16.04
CA ALA A 174 -14.80 -6.04 15.14
C ALA A 174 -13.32 -5.92 14.75
N GLU A 175 -12.63 -4.88 15.23
CA GLU A 175 -11.26 -4.52 14.81
C GLU A 175 -10.28 -5.67 15.05
N ASP A 176 -10.29 -6.22 16.25
CA ASP A 176 -9.42 -7.33 16.70
C ASP A 176 -9.68 -8.68 15.99
N LYS A 177 -10.74 -8.74 15.17
CA LYS A 177 -11.12 -9.92 14.38
C LYS A 177 -10.88 -9.73 12.89
N ILE A 178 -10.23 -8.64 12.51
CA ILE A 178 -9.96 -8.28 11.11
C ILE A 178 -8.45 -8.25 10.91
N ASP A 179 -7.95 -9.17 10.10
CA ASP A 179 -6.52 -9.29 9.79
C ASP A 179 -6.12 -8.37 8.62
N MET A 180 -6.56 -7.11 8.68
CA MET A 180 -6.22 -6.06 7.72
C MET A 180 -6.22 -4.68 8.41
N PRO A 181 -5.42 -3.71 7.93
CA PRO A 181 -5.56 -2.32 8.32
C PRO A 181 -6.92 -1.75 7.93
N LEU A 182 -7.58 -1.07 8.87
CA LEU A 182 -8.89 -0.46 8.68
C LEU A 182 -8.73 1.04 8.36
N ILE A 183 -9.00 1.41 7.13
CA ILE A 183 -8.85 2.79 6.66
C ILE A 183 -10.17 3.54 6.77
N GLN A 184 -10.16 4.63 7.49
CA GLN A 184 -11.23 5.60 7.59
C GLN A 184 -10.87 6.87 6.79
N TRP A 185 -11.33 8.04 7.20
CA TRP A 185 -11.06 9.32 6.54
C TRP A 185 -10.97 10.46 7.55
N SER A 186 -10.22 11.47 7.21
CA SER A 186 -10.15 12.73 7.95
C SER A 186 -11.06 13.81 7.34
N ILE A 187 -11.37 13.71 6.03
CA ILE A 187 -12.29 14.62 5.36
C ILE A 187 -13.38 13.80 4.67
N ASP A 188 -14.64 14.05 5.04
CA ASP A 188 -15.83 13.51 4.40
C ASP A 188 -16.42 14.56 3.47
N THR A 189 -16.45 14.29 2.17
CA THR A 189 -17.06 15.19 1.19
C THR A 189 -18.60 15.18 1.27
N ASN A 190 -19.18 14.16 1.87
CA ASN A 190 -20.62 13.93 1.88
C ASN A 190 -21.26 13.89 0.48
N ASP A 191 -20.50 13.59 -0.57
CA ASP A 191 -20.92 13.53 -1.98
C ASP A 191 -22.13 12.61 -2.20
N TRP A 192 -22.23 11.52 -1.45
CA TRP A 192 -23.34 10.57 -1.48
C TRP A 192 -24.71 11.20 -1.15
N ARG A 193 -24.74 12.35 -0.47
CA ARG A 193 -25.99 13.11 -0.20
C ARG A 193 -26.48 13.85 -1.43
N HIS A 194 -25.60 14.07 -2.40
CA HIS A 194 -25.84 14.83 -3.62
C HIS A 194 -26.08 13.94 -4.85
N LYS A 195 -26.25 12.62 -4.63
CA LYS A 195 -26.64 11.70 -5.70
C LYS A 195 -27.96 12.13 -6.33
N ASP A 196 -28.05 11.99 -7.64
CA ASP A 196 -29.27 12.27 -8.35
C ASP A 196 -30.32 11.21 -7.98
N VAL A 197 -31.40 11.68 -7.36
CA VAL A 197 -32.52 10.83 -6.96
C VAL A 197 -33.61 10.97 -8.01
N SER A 198 -34.04 9.86 -8.61
CA SER A 198 -35.15 9.82 -9.56
C SER A 198 -36.38 10.57 -8.98
N GLY A 199 -36.87 11.57 -9.73
CA GLY A 199 -38.02 12.40 -9.35
C GLY A 199 -37.70 13.67 -8.54
N LYS A 200 -36.43 13.95 -8.22
CA LYS A 200 -35.99 15.25 -7.67
C LYS A 200 -35.05 15.91 -8.67
N THR A 201 -35.56 16.81 -9.46
CA THR A 201 -34.74 17.61 -10.39
C THR A 201 -34.14 18.77 -9.63
N ARG A 202 -32.84 18.73 -9.38
CA ARG A 202 -32.07 19.92 -8.98
C ARG A 202 -31.81 20.75 -10.22
N SER A 203 -31.87 22.08 -10.09
CA SER A 203 -31.40 22.93 -11.18
C SER A 203 -29.86 22.79 -11.31
N GLU A 204 -29.35 23.01 -12.50
CA GLU A 204 -27.89 23.01 -12.73
C GLU A 204 -27.17 24.00 -11.82
N ALA A 205 -27.75 25.19 -11.59
CA ALA A 205 -27.18 26.17 -10.67
C ALA A 205 -27.13 25.68 -9.20
N GLN A 206 -28.12 24.90 -8.77
CA GLN A 206 -28.10 24.31 -7.43
C GLN A 206 -27.05 23.21 -7.33
N ARG A 207 -26.95 22.35 -8.35
CA ARG A 207 -25.96 21.29 -8.42
C ARG A 207 -24.53 21.84 -8.42
N GLN A 208 -24.30 22.90 -9.22
CA GLN A 208 -22.99 23.58 -9.24
C GLN A 208 -22.65 24.21 -7.90
N LYS A 209 -23.60 24.91 -7.26
CA LYS A 209 -23.37 25.49 -5.93
C LYS A 209 -23.03 24.44 -4.88
N GLU A 210 -23.75 23.32 -4.83
CA GLU A 210 -23.47 22.21 -3.91
C GLU A 210 -22.05 21.64 -4.13
N MET A 211 -21.63 21.53 -5.38
CA MET A 211 -20.29 21.08 -5.76
C MET A 211 -19.23 22.08 -5.33
N ASP A 212 -19.45 23.36 -5.58
CA ASP A 212 -18.53 24.45 -5.16
C ASP A 212 -18.40 24.49 -3.63
N ASP A 213 -19.49 24.33 -2.88
CA ASP A 213 -19.50 24.31 -1.41
C ASP A 213 -18.65 23.12 -0.88
N ILE A 214 -18.71 21.95 -1.51
CA ILE A 214 -17.91 20.79 -1.12
C ILE A 214 -16.43 20.99 -1.47
N ILE A 215 -16.15 21.47 -2.68
CA ILE A 215 -14.77 21.76 -3.12
C ILE A 215 -14.14 22.78 -2.18
N ASP A 216 -14.84 23.85 -1.84
CA ASP A 216 -14.37 24.88 -0.90
C ASP A 216 -14.16 24.28 0.49
N HIS A 217 -15.06 23.39 0.95
CA HIS A 217 -14.87 22.68 2.21
C HIS A 217 -13.56 21.86 2.20
N VAL A 218 -13.30 21.08 1.16
CA VAL A 218 -12.08 20.31 1.03
C VAL A 218 -10.86 21.23 0.99
N MET A 219 -10.85 22.22 0.10
CA MET A 219 -9.70 23.13 -0.10
C MET A 219 -9.35 23.95 1.13
N ASN A 220 -10.34 24.32 1.95
CA ASN A 220 -10.11 25.09 3.17
C ASN A 220 -9.64 24.24 4.36
N ASN A 221 -9.82 22.92 4.33
CA ASN A 221 -9.52 22.04 5.46
C ASN A 221 -8.40 21.05 5.19
N VAL A 222 -8.08 20.77 3.92
CA VAL A 222 -7.10 19.75 3.55
C VAL A 222 -5.70 20.09 4.07
N LYS A 223 -5.05 19.08 4.61
CA LYS A 223 -3.66 19.11 5.11
C LYS A 223 -2.90 17.90 4.58
N GLU A 224 -1.59 17.98 4.63
CA GLU A 224 -0.73 16.84 4.35
C GLU A 224 -1.08 15.65 5.28
N GLY A 225 -1.12 14.46 4.72
CA GLY A 225 -1.49 13.24 5.43
C GLY A 225 -2.99 12.96 5.47
N ASP A 226 -3.84 13.85 4.96
CA ASP A 226 -5.28 13.62 4.97
C ASP A 226 -5.71 12.51 3.99
N ILE A 227 -6.74 11.78 4.41
CA ILE A 227 -7.48 10.80 3.61
C ILE A 227 -8.87 11.38 3.34
N ILE A 228 -9.20 11.59 2.06
CA ILE A 228 -10.46 12.20 1.64
C ILE A 228 -11.40 11.13 1.12
N LEU A 229 -12.61 11.04 1.70
CA LEU A 229 -13.66 10.11 1.30
C LEU A 229 -14.53 10.69 0.20
N MET A 230 -14.71 9.90 -0.86
CA MET A 230 -15.66 10.10 -1.96
C MET A 230 -16.24 8.74 -2.39
N HIS A 231 -17.22 8.75 -3.35
CA HIS A 231 -17.83 7.52 -3.86
C HIS A 231 -17.88 7.56 -5.39
N ASP A 232 -17.15 6.65 -6.06
CA ASP A 232 -16.97 6.68 -7.52
C ASP A 232 -18.16 6.18 -8.34
N ILE A 233 -19.28 5.93 -7.69
CA ILE A 233 -20.51 5.44 -8.33
C ILE A 233 -21.49 6.55 -8.74
N TYR A 234 -21.21 7.82 -8.43
CA TYR A 234 -22.10 8.95 -8.69
C TYR A 234 -21.53 9.88 -9.75
N ASP A 235 -22.38 10.33 -10.71
CA ASP A 235 -21.99 11.34 -11.70
C ASP A 235 -21.59 12.67 -11.04
N PHE A 236 -22.26 13.02 -9.93
CA PHE A 236 -21.90 14.19 -9.14
C PHE A 236 -20.45 14.15 -8.66
N THR A 237 -20.01 12.99 -8.15
CA THR A 237 -18.65 12.80 -7.68
C THR A 237 -17.63 12.82 -8.82
N ALA A 238 -17.99 12.26 -9.97
CA ALA A 238 -17.12 12.32 -11.14
C ALA A 238 -16.94 13.76 -11.62
N ASP A 239 -18.00 14.55 -11.73
CA ASP A 239 -17.93 15.99 -12.10
C ASP A 239 -17.10 16.78 -11.06
N MET A 240 -17.33 16.52 -9.77
CA MET A 240 -16.57 17.15 -8.68
C MET A 240 -15.09 16.78 -8.74
N SER A 241 -14.75 15.52 -9.00
CA SER A 241 -13.36 15.05 -9.08
C SER A 241 -12.61 15.70 -10.25
N GLU A 242 -13.27 15.93 -11.40
CA GLU A 242 -12.69 16.63 -12.54
C GLU A 242 -12.25 18.07 -12.21
N ILE A 243 -12.86 18.68 -11.17
CA ILE A 243 -12.53 20.03 -10.69
C ILE A 243 -11.59 19.99 -9.50
N LEU A 244 -11.84 19.11 -8.53
CA LEU A 244 -11.09 19.05 -7.26
C LEU A 244 -9.65 18.57 -7.46
N ILE A 245 -9.43 17.54 -8.29
CA ILE A 245 -8.10 16.97 -8.54
C ILE A 245 -7.11 18.04 -9.02
N PRO A 246 -7.36 18.79 -10.11
CA PRO A 246 -6.43 19.82 -10.54
C PRO A 246 -6.27 20.97 -9.53
N LYS A 247 -7.29 21.30 -8.72
CA LYS A 247 -7.19 22.32 -7.67
C LYS A 247 -6.22 21.87 -6.55
N LEU A 248 -6.30 20.63 -6.10
CA LEU A 248 -5.37 20.07 -5.10
C LEU A 248 -3.93 20.06 -5.61
N VAL A 249 -3.71 19.61 -6.86
CA VAL A 249 -2.39 19.62 -7.49
C VAL A 249 -1.86 21.06 -7.62
N ALA A 250 -2.68 22.01 -8.04
CA ALA A 250 -2.30 23.42 -8.15
C ALA A 250 -1.99 24.06 -6.78
N ALA A 251 -2.59 23.56 -5.70
CA ALA A 251 -2.29 23.97 -4.33
C ALA A 251 -1.00 23.31 -3.76
N GLY A 252 -0.31 22.49 -4.57
CA GLY A 252 0.97 21.88 -4.24
C GLY A 252 0.85 20.54 -3.52
N TYR A 253 -0.33 19.93 -3.49
CA TYR A 253 -0.48 18.57 -3.00
C TYR A 253 -0.13 17.56 -4.08
N LYS A 254 0.57 16.50 -3.69
CA LYS A 254 0.78 15.32 -4.51
C LYS A 254 -0.24 14.26 -4.10
N LEU A 255 -1.06 13.85 -5.06
CA LEU A 255 -2.09 12.86 -4.82
C LEU A 255 -1.52 11.46 -5.03
N VAL A 256 -1.54 10.69 -3.98
CA VAL A 256 -0.93 9.35 -3.89
C VAL A 256 -1.93 8.34 -3.35
N THR A 257 -1.61 7.05 -3.41
CA THR A 257 -2.41 6.02 -2.75
C THR A 257 -2.23 6.09 -1.22
N VAL A 258 -3.15 5.46 -0.47
CA VAL A 258 -3.01 5.38 0.99
C VAL A 258 -1.71 4.67 1.36
N SER A 259 -1.42 3.52 0.74
CA SER A 259 -0.19 2.77 1.01
C SER A 259 1.07 3.57 0.69
N GLU A 260 1.12 4.27 -0.45
CA GLU A 260 2.26 5.14 -0.82
C GLU A 260 2.44 6.29 0.18
N MET A 261 1.35 6.89 0.65
CA MET A 261 1.43 7.98 1.63
C MET A 261 2.05 7.51 2.95
N TYR A 262 1.61 6.36 3.46
CA TYR A 262 2.15 5.79 4.69
C TYR A 262 3.61 5.37 4.53
N GLU A 263 3.97 4.74 3.40
CA GLU A 263 5.35 4.39 3.10
C GLU A 263 6.26 5.64 2.99
N ALA A 264 5.79 6.68 2.28
CA ALA A 264 6.54 7.92 2.09
C ALA A 264 6.79 8.67 3.40
N TYR A 265 5.85 8.60 4.34
CA TYR A 265 5.99 9.20 5.67
C TYR A 265 6.57 8.24 6.72
N CYS A 266 7.13 7.11 6.28
CA CYS A 266 7.73 6.09 7.15
C CYS A 266 6.78 5.62 8.26
N GLN A 267 5.48 5.51 7.98
CA GLN A 267 4.45 4.97 8.87
C GLN A 267 4.05 3.56 8.44
N GLU A 268 3.66 2.73 9.40
CA GLU A 268 3.17 1.37 9.14
C GLU A 268 1.66 1.30 9.23
N LEU A 269 1.09 0.38 8.45
CA LEU A 269 -0.31 -0.01 8.47
C LEU A 269 -0.39 -1.44 9.03
N ASN A 270 -0.90 -1.58 10.25
CA ASN A 270 -0.98 -2.84 10.96
C ASN A 270 -2.41 -3.42 10.91
N ALA A 271 -2.52 -4.74 10.83
CA ALA A 271 -3.79 -5.44 10.90
C ALA A 271 -4.53 -5.13 12.22
N GLY A 272 -5.85 -4.97 12.16
CA GLY A 272 -6.69 -4.66 13.31
C GLY A 272 -6.62 -3.22 13.80
N GLU A 273 -5.73 -2.39 13.26
CA GLU A 273 -5.64 -0.98 13.62
C GLU A 273 -6.47 -0.09 12.67
N VAL A 274 -6.94 1.05 13.19
CA VAL A 274 -7.83 1.97 12.48
C VAL A 274 -7.12 3.29 12.21
N TYR A 275 -7.14 3.72 10.95
CA TYR A 275 -6.41 4.88 10.45
C TYR A 275 -7.35 5.89 9.82
N TYR A 276 -7.28 7.15 10.26
CA TYR A 276 -8.09 8.26 9.74
C TYR A 276 -7.31 9.21 8.85
N ASN A 277 -6.01 9.34 9.10
CA ASN A 277 -5.05 10.12 8.35
C ASN A 277 -3.63 9.60 8.65
N CYS A 278 -2.67 10.01 7.85
CA CYS A 278 -1.26 9.74 8.11
C CYS A 278 -0.63 10.95 8.81
N VAL A 279 -0.51 10.89 10.13
CA VAL A 279 0.11 11.97 10.90
C VAL A 279 1.61 11.92 10.69
N ILE A 280 2.15 12.98 10.09
CA ILE A 280 3.61 13.15 10.02
C ILE A 280 4.08 13.53 11.43
N ALA A 281 4.94 12.71 12.01
CA ALA A 281 5.64 13.11 13.23
C ALA A 281 6.43 14.40 12.91
N PRO A 282 6.24 15.49 13.68
CA PRO A 282 7.00 16.70 13.43
C PRO A 282 8.50 16.36 13.47
N ALA A 283 9.30 17.03 12.64
CA ALA A 283 10.75 16.81 12.56
C ALA A 283 11.46 16.95 13.93
N SER A 284 10.82 17.66 14.87
CA SER A 284 11.25 17.75 16.28
C SER A 284 11.02 16.46 17.10
N GLU A 285 10.23 15.52 16.60
CA GLU A 285 10.02 14.18 17.20
C GLU A 285 10.84 13.10 16.50
N MET A 286 11.62 13.43 15.47
CA MET A 286 12.67 12.57 14.96
C MET A 286 13.73 12.47 16.06
N LEU A 287 13.71 11.34 16.75
CA LEU A 287 14.59 11.14 17.89
C LEU A 287 16.06 11.20 17.45
N GLU A 288 16.79 12.18 17.96
CA GLU A 288 18.24 12.26 17.76
C GLU A 288 18.90 10.91 18.11
N PRO A 289 20.01 10.57 17.44
CA PRO A 289 20.77 9.40 17.82
C PRO A 289 21.15 9.46 19.31
N ILE A 290 20.91 8.38 20.02
CA ILE A 290 21.25 8.29 21.44
C ILE A 290 22.70 7.80 21.60
N PRO A 291 23.43 8.22 22.64
CA PRO A 291 24.78 7.71 22.92
C PRO A 291 24.81 6.19 23.11
N ALA A 292 25.94 5.57 22.78
CA ALA A 292 26.18 4.19 23.18
C ALA A 292 26.16 4.06 24.72
N GLY A 293 25.58 2.97 25.23
CA GLY A 293 25.43 2.77 26.65
C GLY A 293 24.27 1.87 27.04
N GLU A 294 23.95 1.82 28.32
CA GLU A 294 22.87 0.98 28.84
C GLU A 294 21.53 1.72 28.87
N TYR A 295 20.49 1.06 28.38
CA TYR A 295 19.13 1.58 28.33
C TYR A 295 18.13 0.49 28.73
N ALA A 296 17.14 0.86 29.52
CA ALA A 296 16.02 -0.01 29.85
C ALA A 296 14.89 0.15 28.85
N VAL A 297 14.31 -0.95 28.40
CA VAL A 297 13.08 -0.96 27.60
C VAL A 297 11.92 -0.42 28.44
N THR A 298 11.22 0.59 27.94
CA THR A 298 10.12 1.25 28.65
C THR A 298 8.94 1.45 27.70
N THR A 299 8.00 0.52 27.72
CA THR A 299 6.76 0.59 26.91
C THR A 299 5.59 1.08 27.75
N LYS A 300 4.69 1.88 27.17
CA LYS A 300 3.56 2.50 27.90
C LYS A 300 2.57 1.49 28.47
N ASN A 301 2.41 0.35 27.80
CA ASN A 301 1.45 -0.72 28.13
C ASN A 301 2.09 -1.93 28.82
N GLY A 302 3.41 -1.87 29.12
CA GLY A 302 4.10 -3.00 29.71
C GLY A 302 4.37 -4.17 28.75
N GLY A 303 3.99 -4.07 27.48
CA GLY A 303 4.31 -5.05 26.44
C GLY A 303 5.80 -5.05 26.06
N GLY A 304 6.20 -5.97 25.19
CA GLY A 304 7.57 -6.05 24.70
C GLY A 304 7.93 -5.00 23.65
N LEU A 305 9.23 -4.93 23.32
CA LEU A 305 9.78 -4.10 22.25
C LEU A 305 10.31 -5.00 21.13
N ASN A 306 9.88 -4.79 19.91
CA ASN A 306 10.34 -5.56 18.76
C ASN A 306 11.80 -5.23 18.40
N LEU A 307 12.66 -6.24 18.35
CA LEU A 307 13.98 -6.19 17.74
C LEU A 307 13.82 -6.51 16.24
N ARG A 308 14.29 -5.61 15.39
CA ARG A 308 14.09 -5.71 13.94
C ARG A 308 15.40 -5.89 13.19
N SER A 309 15.33 -6.50 12.00
CA SER A 309 16.51 -6.73 11.13
C SER A 309 17.12 -5.42 10.60
N GLU A 310 16.34 -4.34 10.55
CA GLU A 310 16.73 -3.04 10.00
C GLU A 310 16.29 -1.90 10.92
N ALA A 311 16.94 -0.73 10.78
CA ALA A 311 16.58 0.51 11.47
C ALA A 311 15.33 1.13 10.86
N SER A 312 14.24 0.36 10.81
CA SER A 312 12.98 0.71 10.18
C SER A 312 11.84 -0.08 10.81
N LYS A 313 10.65 0.49 10.84
CA LYS A 313 9.43 -0.23 11.22
C LYS A 313 9.07 -1.37 10.24
N SER A 314 9.50 -1.27 8.99
CA SER A 314 9.33 -2.33 7.97
C SER A 314 10.34 -3.47 8.08
N GLY A 315 11.37 -3.35 8.91
CA GLY A 315 12.31 -4.42 9.18
C GLY A 315 11.65 -5.63 9.84
N SER A 316 11.97 -6.85 9.38
CA SER A 316 11.42 -8.08 9.96
C SER A 316 11.66 -8.16 11.46
N ILE A 317 10.65 -8.55 12.23
CA ILE A 317 10.77 -8.78 13.66
C ILE A 317 11.61 -10.04 13.88
N LEU A 318 12.76 -9.90 14.55
CA LEU A 318 13.67 -10.99 14.90
C LEU A 318 13.24 -11.68 16.21
N ILE A 319 12.89 -10.87 17.20
CA ILE A 319 12.44 -11.31 18.54
C ILE A 319 11.78 -10.13 19.25
N GLU A 320 10.88 -10.41 20.17
CA GLU A 320 10.32 -9.43 21.10
C GLU A 320 11.17 -9.38 22.38
N ILE A 321 11.55 -8.17 22.82
CA ILE A 321 12.33 -7.92 24.03
C ILE A 321 11.38 -7.51 25.16
N PRO A 322 11.34 -8.19 26.29
CA PRO A 322 10.45 -7.85 27.39
C PRO A 322 10.66 -6.44 27.93
N ASN A 323 9.58 -5.81 28.36
CA ASN A 323 9.64 -4.53 29.06
C ASN A 323 10.56 -4.61 30.29
N GLN A 324 11.24 -3.53 30.64
CA GLN A 324 12.23 -3.41 31.70
C GLN A 324 13.55 -4.17 31.46
N THR A 325 13.75 -4.79 30.29
CA THR A 325 15.06 -5.39 29.92
C THR A 325 16.08 -4.27 29.73
N VAL A 326 17.28 -4.43 30.33
CA VAL A 326 18.40 -3.52 30.09
C VAL A 326 19.19 -4.01 28.88
N LEU A 327 19.40 -3.13 27.93
CA LEU A 327 20.07 -3.36 26.65
C LEU A 327 21.32 -2.48 26.56
N ASN A 328 22.38 -3.03 25.97
CA ASN A 328 23.56 -2.24 25.63
C ASN A 328 23.41 -1.74 24.17
N VAL A 329 23.23 -0.44 24.00
CA VAL A 329 23.21 0.22 22.70
C VAL A 329 24.65 0.39 22.20
N THR A 330 24.95 -0.19 21.05
CA THR A 330 26.27 -0.14 20.42
C THR A 330 26.37 0.90 19.31
N GLU A 331 25.29 1.15 18.64
CA GLU A 331 25.16 2.12 17.54
C GLU A 331 23.76 2.73 17.59
N SER A 332 23.63 3.97 17.18
CA SER A 332 22.34 4.63 17.05
C SER A 332 22.29 5.48 15.78
N VAL A 333 21.15 5.46 15.12
CA VAL A 333 20.78 6.32 14.01
C VAL A 333 19.44 6.95 14.38
N GLU A 334 18.98 7.94 13.63
CA GLU A 334 17.75 8.68 13.92
C GLU A 334 16.58 7.73 14.30
N GLY A 335 16.13 7.80 15.54
CA GLY A 335 15.01 7.01 16.08
C GLY A 335 15.26 5.53 16.34
N TRP A 336 16.46 4.99 16.00
CA TRP A 336 16.80 3.58 16.13
C TRP A 336 18.12 3.34 16.85
N ALA A 337 18.17 2.29 17.66
CA ALA A 337 19.36 1.85 18.37
C ALA A 337 19.66 0.39 18.04
N LYS A 338 20.92 0.09 17.76
CA LYS A 338 21.41 -1.25 17.51
C LYS A 338 21.75 -1.94 18.82
N VAL A 339 21.17 -3.08 19.05
CA VAL A 339 21.35 -3.88 20.26
C VAL A 339 21.48 -5.36 19.93
N THR A 340 21.99 -6.12 20.88
CA THR A 340 21.97 -7.58 20.83
C THR A 340 21.18 -8.12 22.01
N TYR A 341 20.20 -8.99 21.73
CA TYR A 341 19.40 -9.65 22.73
C TYR A 341 19.19 -11.13 22.39
N ASN A 342 19.44 -12.02 23.33
CA ASN A 342 19.34 -13.49 23.18
C ASN A 342 20.01 -14.03 21.88
N GLY A 343 21.19 -13.50 21.53
CA GLY A 343 21.94 -13.91 20.34
C GLY A 343 21.48 -13.30 19.02
N HIS A 344 20.42 -12.49 19.02
CA HIS A 344 19.97 -11.74 17.86
C HIS A 344 20.49 -10.30 17.92
N THR A 345 21.14 -9.85 16.86
CA THR A 345 21.57 -8.45 16.71
C THR A 345 20.65 -7.76 15.71
N GLY A 346 20.14 -6.60 16.08
CA GLY A 346 19.20 -5.85 15.27
C GLY A 346 18.94 -4.46 15.83
N TRP A 347 17.79 -3.88 15.46
CA TRP A 347 17.43 -2.50 15.74
C TRP A 347 16.16 -2.43 16.57
N VAL A 348 16.13 -1.53 17.54
CA VAL A 348 14.97 -1.18 18.35
C VAL A 348 14.70 0.31 18.27
N SER A 349 13.43 0.72 18.38
CA SER A 349 13.10 2.15 18.40
C SER A 349 13.57 2.80 19.69
N THR A 350 14.30 3.93 19.57
CA THR A 350 14.79 4.71 20.71
C THR A 350 13.68 5.36 21.52
N ALA A 351 12.47 5.52 20.94
CA ALA A 351 11.28 6.03 21.64
C ALA A 351 10.89 5.20 22.86
N TYR A 352 11.31 3.94 22.92
CA TYR A 352 11.02 2.99 24.00
C TYR A 352 12.26 2.67 24.85
N LEU A 353 13.31 3.47 24.73
CA LEU A 353 14.54 3.31 25.52
C LEU A 353 14.68 4.45 26.52
N LYS A 354 14.93 4.12 27.77
CA LYS A 354 15.25 5.08 28.82
C LYS A 354 16.64 4.80 29.33
N GLN A 355 17.51 5.81 29.42
CA GLN A 355 18.86 5.65 29.90
C GLN A 355 18.84 4.97 31.26
N HIS A 356 19.62 3.89 31.38
CA HIS A 356 19.73 3.15 32.62
C HIS A 356 20.85 3.80 33.47
N SER A 357 20.45 4.51 34.54
CA SER A 357 21.41 5.04 35.51
C SER A 357 21.64 3.96 36.57
N VAL A 358 22.84 3.43 36.63
CA VAL A 358 23.27 2.62 37.77
C VAL A 358 23.35 3.57 38.97
N GLY A 359 22.40 3.43 39.92
CA GLY A 359 22.39 4.16 41.16
C GLY A 359 23.45 3.67 42.15
#